data_5fa8217eb57c67a3bc60981debf943ee
#
_entry.id   5fa8217eb57c67a3bc60981debf943ee
#
_cell.length_a   1.000
_cell.length_b   1.000
_cell.length_c   1.000
_cell.angle_alpha   90.00
_cell.angle_beta   90.00
_cell.angle_gamma   90.00
#
_symmetry.space_group_name_H-M   'P 1'
#
loop_
_entity.id
_entity.type
_entity.pdbx_description
1 polymer ?
#
loop_
_entity_poly.entity_id
_entity_poly.type
_entity_poly.pdbx_seq_one_letter_code
_entity_poly.pdbx_strand_id
1 'polypeptide(L)'
;MRGRLSASVKRVVPVGACAVLCVALANCSGSVDPRYGVAASPRVVTGGDPVPKGGGVYRVGAPYTVAGQTYYPEDNPHYQATGLASWYGDDFHGRQTANGEVFDLNGISAAHPTMPLPSYARVTNLSNGRSIIVRVNDRGPYHGNRIIDVSTKAAHLLGFHASGTAWVRVEYVGRAPLEGSDDRILAATLRQDEPAPLPGTVRLAATPLAPAGAASTASIARNPHFASASADDSLPALPAVARSMSYAASPAAHDATDQLLNGRGLY
;
A
#
# COMPACT_ATOMS: atom_id res chain seq x y z
N MET A 1 -76.53 19.05 -38.95
CA MET A 1 -75.48 19.70 -38.15
C MET A 1 -74.98 18.72 -37.11
N ARG A 2 -73.78 18.17 -37.30
CA ARG A 2 -73.15 17.20 -36.37
C ARG A 2 -71.99 17.87 -35.77
N GLY A 3 -72.08 18.24 -34.48
CA GLY A 3 -70.97 18.76 -33.69
C GLY A 3 -69.98 17.65 -33.25
N ARG A 4 -68.70 17.80 -33.59
CA ARG A 4 -67.60 16.92 -33.09
C ARG A 4 -67.14 17.47 -31.78
N LEU A 5 -67.30 16.70 -30.72
CA LEU A 5 -66.62 16.95 -29.41
C LEU A 5 -65.20 16.41 -29.49
N SER A 6 -64.27 17.33 -29.37
CA SER A 6 -62.82 17.00 -29.26
C SER A 6 -62.50 16.73 -27.79
N ALA A 7 -62.16 15.49 -27.47
CA ALA A 7 -61.71 15.12 -26.12
C ALA A 7 -60.20 15.38 -25.98
N SER A 8 -59.82 16.39 -25.17
CA SER A 8 -58.44 16.68 -24.82
C SER A 8 -57.97 15.71 -23.73
N VAL A 9 -57.11 14.75 -24.07
CA VAL A 9 -56.49 13.84 -23.12
C VAL A 9 -55.32 14.56 -22.47
N LYS A 10 -55.50 15.02 -21.25
CA LYS A 10 -54.41 15.51 -20.39
C LYS A 10 -53.57 14.30 -19.93
N ARG A 11 -52.33 14.17 -20.44
CA ARG A 11 -51.35 13.21 -19.94
C ARG A 11 -50.89 13.66 -18.56
N VAL A 12 -51.33 12.99 -17.52
CA VAL A 12 -50.81 13.13 -16.17
C VAL A 12 -49.53 12.31 -16.11
N VAL A 13 -48.40 12.98 -16.10
CA VAL A 13 -47.09 12.35 -15.86
C VAL A 13 -47.00 12.06 -14.36
N PRO A 14 -46.78 10.81 -13.91
CA PRO A 14 -46.72 10.51 -12.50
C PRO A 14 -45.41 11.11 -11.90
N VAL A 15 -45.59 12.11 -11.06
CA VAL A 15 -44.49 12.80 -10.31
C VAL A 15 -43.72 11.83 -9.41
N GLY A 16 -44.25 10.64 -9.15
CA GLY A 16 -43.64 9.62 -8.31
C GLY A 16 -42.38 8.94 -8.90
N ALA A 17 -42.21 8.93 -10.25
CA ALA A 17 -41.08 8.24 -10.87
C ALA A 17 -39.75 8.99 -10.76
N CYS A 18 -39.78 10.32 -10.63
CA CYS A 18 -38.57 11.12 -10.45
C CYS A 18 -38.03 11.08 -9.00
N ALA A 19 -38.89 10.91 -8.00
CA ALA A 19 -38.47 10.87 -6.61
C ALA A 19 -37.67 9.59 -6.26
N VAL A 20 -38.02 8.45 -6.88
CA VAL A 20 -37.31 7.18 -6.63
C VAL A 20 -35.91 7.16 -7.29
N LEU A 21 -35.74 7.84 -8.42
CA LEU A 21 -34.44 7.90 -9.12
C LEU A 21 -33.42 8.79 -8.36
N CYS A 22 -33.88 9.82 -7.64
CA CYS A 22 -33.01 10.70 -6.84
C CYS A 22 -32.49 10.04 -5.57
N VAL A 23 -33.19 9.05 -4.98
CA VAL A 23 -32.76 8.35 -3.77
C VAL A 23 -31.65 7.33 -4.09
N ALA A 24 -31.59 6.80 -5.31
CA ALA A 24 -30.54 5.84 -5.71
C ALA A 24 -29.16 6.48 -5.94
N LEU A 25 -29.06 7.80 -6.09
CA LEU A 25 -27.78 8.51 -6.29
C LEU A 25 -27.17 9.05 -5.00
N ALA A 26 -27.86 8.94 -3.85
CA ALA A 26 -27.39 9.49 -2.59
C ALA A 26 -26.48 8.54 -1.76
N ASN A 27 -26.17 7.34 -2.27
CA ASN A 27 -25.49 6.30 -1.48
C ASN A 27 -23.98 6.16 -1.76
N CYS A 28 -23.32 7.17 -2.35
CA CYS A 28 -21.87 7.16 -2.60
C CYS A 28 -21.05 8.10 -1.71
N SER A 29 -21.61 8.64 -0.64
CA SER A 29 -20.80 9.32 0.37
C SER A 29 -20.32 8.28 1.39
N GLY A 30 -19.08 7.80 1.20
CA GLY A 30 -18.39 7.02 2.25
C GLY A 30 -18.47 7.82 3.55
N SER A 31 -19.05 7.21 4.59
CA SER A 31 -19.19 7.87 5.89
C SER A 31 -17.81 8.23 6.41
N VAL A 32 -17.62 9.51 6.74
CA VAL A 32 -16.41 9.96 7.43
C VAL A 32 -16.37 9.30 8.79
N ASP A 33 -15.29 8.59 9.12
CA ASP A 33 -15.11 8.04 10.46
C ASP A 33 -14.83 9.21 11.43
N PRO A 34 -15.68 9.42 12.45
CA PRO A 34 -15.49 10.53 13.39
C PRO A 34 -14.16 10.47 14.14
N ARG A 35 -13.57 9.29 14.30
CA ARG A 35 -12.28 9.09 14.97
C ARG A 35 -11.11 9.65 14.17
N TYR A 36 -11.24 9.69 12.84
CA TYR A 36 -10.14 10.03 11.95
C TYR A 36 -10.40 11.27 11.08
N GLY A 37 -11.64 11.75 11.02
CA GLY A 37 -12.02 12.93 10.24
C GLY A 37 -12.02 12.72 8.73
N VAL A 38 -11.81 11.49 8.26
CA VAL A 38 -11.81 11.09 6.84
C VAL A 38 -12.54 9.76 6.67
N ALA A 39 -13.02 9.50 5.45
CA ALA A 39 -13.55 8.19 5.10
C ALA A 39 -12.41 7.17 4.99
N ALA A 40 -12.64 5.96 5.51
CA ALA A 40 -11.70 4.87 5.36
C ALA A 40 -11.50 4.54 3.87
N SER A 41 -10.25 4.28 3.47
CA SER A 41 -9.90 3.86 2.12
C SER A 41 -10.47 2.46 1.80
N PRO A 42 -10.65 2.11 0.51
CA PRO A 42 -11.14 0.80 0.13
C PRO A 42 -10.25 -0.33 0.65
N ARG A 43 -10.87 -1.40 1.18
CA ARG A 43 -10.17 -2.64 1.47
C ARG A 43 -10.13 -3.48 0.20
N VAL A 44 -8.93 -3.79 -0.28
CA VAL A 44 -8.70 -4.51 -1.54
C VAL A 44 -8.16 -5.92 -1.33
N VAL A 45 -7.69 -6.21 -0.11
CA VAL A 45 -7.29 -7.56 0.33
C VAL A 45 -8.09 -7.92 1.58
N THR A 46 -8.68 -9.10 1.60
CA THR A 46 -9.51 -9.61 2.71
C THR A 46 -9.02 -10.97 3.17
N GLY A 47 -9.29 -11.32 4.42
CA GLY A 47 -8.93 -12.62 4.98
C GLY A 47 -7.41 -12.78 5.16
N GLY A 48 -6.91 -13.99 4.96
CA GLY A 48 -5.49 -14.35 5.08
C GLY A 48 -4.70 -14.28 3.77
N ASP A 49 -5.23 -13.61 2.75
CA ASP A 49 -4.57 -13.50 1.46
C ASP A 49 -3.28 -12.69 1.57
N PRO A 50 -2.22 -13.06 0.82
CA PRO A 50 -0.98 -12.30 0.80
C PRO A 50 -1.20 -10.87 0.28
N VAL A 51 -0.70 -9.88 1.04
CA VAL A 51 -0.76 -8.49 0.62
C VAL A 51 0.26 -8.24 -0.50
N PRO A 52 -0.19 -7.71 -1.67
CA PRO A 52 0.72 -7.34 -2.74
C PRO A 52 1.69 -6.24 -2.27
N LYS A 53 2.93 -6.30 -2.73
CA LYS A 53 3.97 -5.35 -2.35
C LYS A 53 4.35 -4.46 -3.52
N GLY A 54 4.54 -3.17 -3.25
CA GLY A 54 4.77 -2.17 -4.29
C GLY A 54 3.53 -1.83 -5.10
N GLY A 55 3.70 -1.33 -6.33
CA GLY A 55 2.63 -1.09 -7.29
C GLY A 55 1.89 0.23 -7.14
N GLY A 56 2.33 1.11 -6.27
CA GLY A 56 1.78 2.45 -6.14
C GLY A 56 2.32 3.44 -7.19
N VAL A 57 2.09 4.70 -6.97
CA VAL A 57 2.59 5.80 -7.81
C VAL A 57 3.40 6.79 -6.99
N TYR A 58 4.35 7.49 -7.64
CA TYR A 58 5.01 8.63 -7.01
C TYR A 58 4.04 9.80 -6.89
N ARG A 59 3.95 10.36 -5.68
CA ARG A 59 3.05 11.47 -5.40
C ARG A 59 3.67 12.43 -4.38
N VAL A 60 3.71 13.72 -4.68
CA VAL A 60 3.84 14.77 -3.66
C VAL A 60 2.45 15.17 -3.21
N GLY A 61 1.56 15.47 -4.15
CA GLY A 61 0.17 15.85 -3.92
C GLY A 61 0.01 17.38 -3.81
N ALA A 62 -1.21 17.84 -4.06
CA ALA A 62 -1.63 19.21 -3.82
C ALA A 62 -1.92 19.43 -2.31
N PRO A 63 -1.98 20.70 -1.84
CA PRO A 63 -2.49 20.99 -0.50
C PRO A 63 -3.89 20.40 -0.29
N TYR A 64 -4.15 19.86 0.90
CA TYR A 64 -5.42 19.25 1.24
C TYR A 64 -5.83 19.58 2.68
N THR A 65 -7.14 19.56 2.97
CA THR A 65 -7.67 19.93 4.28
C THR A 65 -8.41 18.75 4.90
N VAL A 66 -8.09 18.41 6.15
CA VAL A 66 -8.76 17.40 6.96
C VAL A 66 -9.09 18.02 8.32
N ALA A 67 -10.34 17.88 8.76
CA ALA A 67 -10.83 18.39 10.05
C ALA A 67 -10.46 19.88 10.32
N GLY A 68 -10.48 20.69 9.25
CA GLY A 68 -10.15 22.14 9.32
C GLY A 68 -8.67 22.48 9.33
N GLN A 69 -7.76 21.49 9.37
CA GLN A 69 -6.33 21.68 9.26
C GLN A 69 -5.88 21.48 7.81
N THR A 70 -5.16 22.45 7.25
CA THR A 70 -4.58 22.33 5.90
C THR A 70 -3.15 21.85 5.96
N TYR A 71 -2.86 20.83 5.16
CA TYR A 71 -1.55 20.22 4.99
C TYR A 71 -0.98 20.61 3.61
N TYR A 72 0.32 20.87 3.56
CA TYR A 72 1.04 21.27 2.35
C TYR A 72 2.12 20.24 2.04
N PRO A 73 1.82 19.21 1.22
CA PRO A 73 2.83 18.25 0.81
C PRO A 73 3.94 18.92 0.01
N GLU A 74 5.19 18.58 0.33
CA GLU A 74 6.36 19.14 -0.33
C GLU A 74 7.49 18.12 -0.43
N ASP A 75 8.35 18.29 -1.44
CA ASP A 75 9.58 17.50 -1.57
C ASP A 75 10.72 18.26 -0.85
N ASN A 76 10.82 18.07 0.46
CA ASN A 76 11.81 18.70 1.31
C ASN A 76 12.89 17.67 1.71
N PRO A 77 14.06 17.67 1.03
CA PRO A 77 15.13 16.70 1.32
C PRO A 77 15.79 16.91 2.70
N HIS A 78 15.55 18.05 3.35
CA HIS A 78 16.06 18.39 4.66
C HIS A 78 15.01 18.24 5.77
N TYR A 79 13.87 17.60 5.48
CA TYR A 79 12.83 17.43 6.48
C TYR A 79 13.36 16.70 7.71
N GLN A 80 13.24 17.35 8.84
CA GLN A 80 13.52 16.78 10.16
C GLN A 80 12.54 17.38 11.16
N ALA A 81 11.86 16.53 11.93
CA ALA A 81 10.96 16.96 12.99
C ALA A 81 11.03 16.03 14.20
N THR A 82 10.71 16.59 15.36
CA THR A 82 10.55 15.82 16.60
C THR A 82 9.12 15.99 17.08
N GLY A 83 8.46 14.89 17.41
CA GLY A 83 7.07 14.91 17.84
C GLY A 83 6.56 13.55 18.25
N LEU A 84 5.26 13.48 18.50
CA LEU A 84 4.60 12.25 18.90
C LEU A 84 4.33 11.35 17.69
N ALA A 85 4.64 10.07 17.84
CA ALA A 85 4.25 9.00 16.91
C ALA A 85 3.22 8.08 17.56
N SER A 86 2.37 7.45 16.73
CA SER A 86 1.61 6.27 17.10
C SER A 86 1.72 5.19 16.04
N TRP A 87 0.87 4.18 16.12
CA TRP A 87 0.81 3.12 15.12
C TRP A 87 -0.65 2.79 14.77
N TYR A 88 -0.85 2.27 13.58
CA TYR A 88 -2.15 1.83 13.08
C TYR A 88 -2.19 0.31 12.91
N GLY A 89 -3.31 -0.28 13.28
CA GLY A 89 -3.44 -1.72 13.48
C GLY A 89 -4.31 -2.42 12.45
N ASP A 90 -4.94 -3.50 12.89
CA ASP A 90 -5.61 -4.52 12.08
C ASP A 90 -6.73 -3.98 11.19
N ASP A 91 -7.44 -2.95 11.63
CA ASP A 91 -8.55 -2.32 10.89
C ASP A 91 -8.12 -1.76 9.53
N PHE A 92 -6.83 -1.49 9.35
CA PHE A 92 -6.28 -0.92 8.13
C PHE A 92 -5.65 -1.96 7.21
N HIS A 93 -5.38 -3.18 7.71
CA HIS A 93 -4.78 -4.24 6.90
C HIS A 93 -5.59 -4.54 5.64
N GLY A 94 -4.89 -4.63 4.51
CA GLY A 94 -5.51 -4.87 3.20
C GLY A 94 -6.20 -3.65 2.58
N ARG A 95 -6.12 -2.46 3.19
CA ARG A 95 -6.64 -1.21 2.61
C ARG A 95 -5.63 -0.55 1.69
N GLN A 96 -6.13 0.19 0.72
CA GLN A 96 -5.30 0.95 -0.19
C GLN A 96 -4.76 2.22 0.49
N THR A 97 -3.46 2.44 0.39
CA THR A 97 -2.77 3.64 0.90
C THR A 97 -2.91 4.83 -0.05
N ALA A 98 -2.49 6.01 0.39
CA ALA A 98 -2.63 7.24 -0.40
C ALA A 98 -1.83 7.25 -1.70
N ASN A 99 -0.76 6.46 -1.84
CA ASN A 99 -0.04 6.32 -3.11
C ASN A 99 -0.50 5.12 -3.95
N GLY A 100 -1.52 4.37 -3.50
CA GLY A 100 -2.08 3.22 -4.22
C GLY A 100 -1.50 1.87 -3.85
N GLU A 101 -0.49 1.79 -2.99
CA GLU A 101 -0.03 0.53 -2.42
C GLU A 101 -1.09 -0.06 -1.47
N VAL A 102 -0.89 -1.28 -1.01
CA VAL A 102 -1.78 -1.92 -0.03
C VAL A 102 -1.08 -1.98 1.32
N PHE A 103 -1.77 -1.52 2.36
CA PHE A 103 -1.22 -1.56 3.71
C PHE A 103 -1.13 -3.00 4.24
N ASP A 104 0.07 -3.34 4.73
CA ASP A 104 0.36 -4.57 5.42
C ASP A 104 0.84 -4.27 6.85
N LEU A 105 0.09 -4.73 7.86
CA LEU A 105 0.46 -4.56 9.27
C LEU A 105 1.83 -5.18 9.63
N ASN A 106 2.25 -6.21 8.86
CA ASN A 106 3.55 -6.88 9.00
C ASN A 106 4.67 -6.23 8.17
N GLY A 107 4.34 -5.24 7.35
CA GLY A 107 5.32 -4.43 6.62
C GLY A 107 5.98 -3.37 7.51
N ILE A 108 7.09 -2.78 7.06
CA ILE A 108 7.78 -1.68 7.75
C ILE A 108 7.42 -0.38 7.03
N SER A 109 6.20 0.12 7.29
CA SER A 109 5.63 1.28 6.62
C SER A 109 5.17 2.35 7.61
N ALA A 110 4.83 3.54 7.06
CA ALA A 110 4.32 4.66 7.83
C ALA A 110 3.41 5.56 7.00
N ALA A 111 2.58 6.35 7.70
CA ALA A 111 1.83 7.47 7.17
C ALA A 111 2.46 8.79 7.65
N HIS A 112 2.61 9.76 6.73
CA HIS A 112 3.11 11.10 7.02
C HIS A 112 2.28 12.14 6.26
N PRO A 113 1.92 13.28 6.88
CA PRO A 113 0.99 14.22 6.25
C PRO A 113 1.56 14.91 5.02
N THR A 114 2.85 15.16 4.93
CA THR A 114 3.41 16.05 3.91
C THR A 114 4.57 15.50 3.10
N MET A 115 5.23 14.40 3.52
CA MET A 115 6.35 13.82 2.77
C MET A 115 5.93 13.33 1.38
N PRO A 116 6.84 13.31 0.37
CA PRO A 116 6.62 12.61 -0.89
C PRO A 116 6.28 11.13 -0.67
N LEU A 117 5.42 10.56 -1.50
CA LEU A 117 5.06 9.14 -1.45
C LEU A 117 5.48 8.42 -2.75
N PRO A 118 6.04 7.20 -2.68
CA PRO A 118 6.62 6.64 -1.48
C PRO A 118 8.01 7.23 -1.20
N SER A 119 8.36 7.34 0.07
CA SER A 119 9.70 7.76 0.50
C SER A 119 10.20 6.92 1.68
N TYR A 120 11.48 7.01 1.95
CA TYR A 120 12.07 6.50 3.16
C TYR A 120 12.21 7.59 4.21
N ALA A 121 11.85 7.29 5.44
CA ALA A 121 12.09 8.15 6.59
C ALA A 121 12.83 7.35 7.67
N ARG A 122 13.79 8.00 8.32
CA ARG A 122 14.41 7.48 9.55
C ARG A 122 13.53 7.88 10.72
N VAL A 123 13.13 6.91 11.51
CA VAL A 123 12.36 7.12 12.74
C VAL A 123 13.22 6.66 13.91
N THR A 124 13.50 7.57 14.85
CA THR A 124 14.25 7.30 16.07
C THR A 124 13.38 7.53 17.28
N ASN A 125 13.15 6.48 18.05
CA ASN A 125 12.44 6.58 19.34
C ASN A 125 13.38 7.19 20.37
N LEU A 126 13.03 8.37 20.86
CA LEU A 126 13.88 9.17 21.76
C LEU A 126 13.93 8.62 23.19
N SER A 127 13.00 7.75 23.57
CA SER A 127 12.98 7.18 24.93
C SER A 127 13.90 5.99 25.10
N ASN A 128 14.24 5.27 24.00
CA ASN A 128 15.04 4.06 24.07
C ASN A 128 16.18 3.97 23.03
N GLY A 129 16.39 5.02 22.22
CA GLY A 129 17.47 5.10 21.23
C GLY A 129 17.29 4.19 20.00
N ARG A 130 16.20 3.42 19.88
CA ARG A 130 15.98 2.57 18.71
C ARG A 130 15.66 3.40 17.47
N SER A 131 16.31 3.06 16.36
CA SER A 131 16.16 3.76 15.09
C SER A 131 16.01 2.77 13.95
N ILE A 132 15.05 3.05 13.03
CA ILE A 132 14.80 2.23 11.84
C ILE A 132 14.40 3.10 10.66
N ILE A 133 14.66 2.64 9.44
CA ILE A 133 14.09 3.25 8.24
C ILE A 133 12.71 2.62 7.97
N VAL A 134 11.71 3.46 7.71
CA VAL A 134 10.35 3.06 7.33
C VAL A 134 10.02 3.55 5.93
N ARG A 135 9.11 2.85 5.24
CA ARG A 135 8.55 3.26 3.96
C ARG A 135 7.30 4.10 4.21
N VAL A 136 7.39 5.40 3.93
CA VAL A 136 6.24 6.31 3.98
C VAL A 136 5.47 6.17 2.68
N ASN A 137 4.30 5.55 2.71
CA ASN A 137 3.46 5.30 1.55
C ASN A 137 2.01 5.80 1.73
N ASP A 138 1.72 6.43 2.88
CA ASP A 138 0.38 6.88 3.19
C ASP A 138 0.33 8.30 3.78
N ARG A 139 -0.88 8.88 3.83
CA ARG A 139 -1.20 10.18 4.39
C ARG A 139 -1.81 10.04 5.78
N GLY A 140 -1.44 10.95 6.68
CA GLY A 140 -1.79 11.02 8.11
C GLY A 140 -0.55 11.14 8.97
N PRO A 141 -0.65 11.22 10.29
CA PRO A 141 -1.88 11.33 11.09
C PRO A 141 -2.59 12.69 10.97
N TYR A 142 -3.89 12.70 11.32
CA TYR A 142 -4.70 13.92 11.31
C TYR A 142 -5.21 14.33 12.70
N HIS A 143 -4.84 13.58 13.75
CA HIS A 143 -5.31 13.77 15.13
C HIS A 143 -4.17 13.65 16.13
N GLY A 144 -4.39 14.22 17.33
CA GLY A 144 -3.52 14.02 18.49
C GLY A 144 -2.15 14.67 18.37
N ASN A 145 -2.00 15.67 17.51
CA ASN A 145 -0.75 16.42 17.33
C ASN A 145 0.47 15.52 17.02
N ARG A 146 0.20 14.38 16.35
CA ARG A 146 1.21 13.43 15.93
C ARG A 146 1.85 13.86 14.61
N ILE A 147 3.12 13.49 14.43
CA ILE A 147 3.86 13.80 13.19
C ILE A 147 3.98 12.60 12.24
N ILE A 148 3.83 11.39 12.77
CA ILE A 148 3.92 10.16 11.99
C ILE A 148 3.13 9.05 12.68
N ASP A 149 2.52 8.16 11.90
CA ASP A 149 2.01 6.89 12.39
C ASP A 149 2.71 5.74 11.64
N VAL A 150 3.20 4.76 12.39
CA VAL A 150 3.94 3.63 11.80
C VAL A 150 3.09 2.37 11.81
N SER A 151 3.48 1.37 11.01
CA SER A 151 2.83 0.05 11.05
C SER A 151 3.05 -0.63 12.41
N THR A 152 2.19 -1.60 12.73
CA THR A 152 2.31 -2.46 13.93
C THR A 152 3.72 -3.06 14.04
N LYS A 153 4.26 -3.60 12.93
CA LYS A 153 5.60 -4.17 12.87
C LYS A 153 6.69 -3.15 13.22
N ALA A 154 6.61 -1.95 12.64
CA ALA A 154 7.59 -0.90 12.92
C ALA A 154 7.52 -0.42 14.38
N ALA A 155 6.31 -0.31 14.98
CA ALA A 155 6.14 0.04 16.38
C ALA A 155 6.77 -1.00 17.32
N HIS A 156 6.65 -2.30 17.01
CA HIS A 156 7.33 -3.37 17.75
C HIS A 156 8.86 -3.22 17.67
N LEU A 157 9.39 -3.00 16.46
CA LEU A 157 10.85 -2.83 16.25
C LEU A 157 11.38 -1.59 16.97
N LEU A 158 10.63 -0.49 16.96
CA LEU A 158 10.96 0.75 17.69
C LEU A 158 10.72 0.64 19.21
N GLY A 159 10.05 -0.43 19.68
CA GLY A 159 9.87 -0.70 21.10
C GLY A 159 8.82 0.17 21.79
N PHE A 160 7.81 0.68 21.08
CA PHE A 160 6.74 1.46 21.69
C PHE A 160 5.32 0.92 21.43
N HIS A 161 5.20 -0.24 20.78
CA HIS A 161 3.89 -0.84 20.47
C HIS A 161 2.99 -0.93 21.72
N ALA A 162 3.52 -1.43 22.84
CA ALA A 162 2.76 -1.60 24.08
C ALA A 162 2.34 -0.24 24.71
N SER A 163 3.10 0.81 24.50
CA SER A 163 2.80 2.16 24.98
C SER A 163 1.79 2.91 24.11
N GLY A 164 1.52 2.42 22.91
CA GLY A 164 0.64 3.07 21.92
C GLY A 164 1.26 4.27 21.25
N THR A 165 2.06 5.06 21.95
CA THR A 165 2.72 6.28 21.44
C THR A 165 4.15 6.40 21.94
N ALA A 166 4.97 7.19 21.21
CA ALA A 166 6.33 7.54 21.61
C ALA A 166 6.73 8.92 21.06
N TRP A 167 7.62 9.61 21.75
CA TRP A 167 8.34 10.74 21.18
C TRP A 167 9.43 10.24 20.25
N VAL A 168 9.37 10.71 18.99
CA VAL A 168 10.30 10.29 17.94
C VAL A 168 10.92 11.49 17.25
N ARG A 169 12.11 11.28 16.67
CA ARG A 169 12.66 12.12 15.62
C ARG A 169 12.44 11.44 14.28
N VAL A 170 11.92 12.19 13.31
CA VAL A 170 11.65 11.75 11.94
C VAL A 170 12.50 12.57 10.99
N GLU A 171 13.23 11.89 10.12
CA GLU A 171 14.13 12.50 9.12
C GLU A 171 13.84 11.91 7.75
N TYR A 172 13.68 12.75 6.74
CA TYR A 172 13.58 12.29 5.35
C TYR A 172 14.89 11.69 4.89
N VAL A 173 14.84 10.57 4.20
CA VAL A 173 16.03 9.84 3.73
C VAL A 173 16.16 9.86 2.21
N GLY A 174 15.03 9.83 1.51
CA GLY A 174 15.01 9.81 0.05
C GLY A 174 13.73 9.16 -0.49
N ARG A 175 13.56 9.16 -1.81
CA ARG A 175 12.46 8.46 -2.46
C ARG A 175 12.66 6.95 -2.38
N ALA A 176 11.56 6.22 -2.14
CA ALA A 176 11.56 4.75 -2.20
C ALA A 176 11.16 4.28 -3.61
N PRO A 177 11.69 3.15 -4.12
CA PRO A 177 11.28 2.58 -5.40
C PRO A 177 9.83 2.12 -5.35
N LEU A 178 9.19 1.99 -6.52
CA LEU A 178 7.80 1.50 -6.62
C LEU A 178 7.72 -0.02 -6.60
N GLU A 179 8.82 -0.71 -6.90
CA GLU A 179 8.87 -2.15 -7.09
C GLU A 179 9.09 -2.89 -5.77
N GLY A 180 8.38 -3.99 -5.63
CA GLY A 180 8.65 -5.05 -4.66
C GLY A 180 8.48 -4.67 -3.19
N SER A 181 9.08 -5.49 -2.34
CA SER A 181 9.08 -5.32 -0.89
C SER A 181 10.47 -4.95 -0.39
N ASP A 182 10.52 -3.88 0.41
CA ASP A 182 11.73 -3.40 1.06
C ASP A 182 11.90 -4.01 2.46
N ASP A 183 10.90 -4.73 2.97
CA ASP A 183 10.79 -5.11 4.38
C ASP A 183 12.05 -5.78 4.96
N ARG A 184 12.72 -6.64 4.18
CA ARG A 184 13.97 -7.30 4.64
C ARG A 184 15.11 -6.30 4.79
N ILE A 185 15.24 -5.37 3.86
CA ILE A 185 16.29 -4.34 3.88
C ILE A 185 15.99 -3.36 5.02
N LEU A 186 14.73 -2.93 5.15
CA LEU A 186 14.31 -2.01 6.20
C LEU A 186 14.49 -2.62 7.59
N ALA A 187 14.12 -3.89 7.79
CA ALA A 187 14.37 -4.60 9.05
C ALA A 187 15.85 -4.63 9.44
N ALA A 188 16.73 -4.78 8.46
CA ALA A 188 18.18 -4.80 8.67
C ALA A 188 18.78 -3.40 8.97
N THR A 189 17.99 -2.32 8.82
CA THR A 189 18.41 -0.97 9.23
C THR A 189 18.25 -0.71 10.73
N LEU A 190 17.55 -1.57 11.47
CA LEU A 190 17.33 -1.38 12.91
C LEU A 190 18.65 -1.23 13.65
N ARG A 191 18.76 -0.18 14.47
CA ARG A 191 19.90 0.11 15.35
C ARG A 191 19.40 0.45 16.74
N GLN A 192 20.31 0.27 17.71
CA GLN A 192 20.15 0.68 19.10
C GLN A 192 21.21 1.75 19.38
N ASP A 193 20.77 2.91 19.90
CA ASP A 193 21.62 4.06 20.26
C ASP A 193 22.45 4.68 19.11
N GLU A 194 22.17 4.27 17.88
CA GLU A 194 22.77 4.80 16.66
C GLU A 194 21.68 5.12 15.61
N PRO A 195 21.91 6.10 14.73
CA PRO A 195 21.00 6.34 13.61
C PRO A 195 20.94 5.13 12.67
N ALA A 196 19.73 4.73 12.25
CA ALA A 196 19.55 3.67 11.28
C ALA A 196 20.30 4.00 9.97
N PRO A 197 21.10 3.07 9.40
CA PRO A 197 21.83 3.30 8.16
C PRO A 197 20.88 3.42 6.97
N LEU A 198 21.34 4.04 5.89
CA LEU A 198 20.58 4.11 4.64
C LEU A 198 20.32 2.70 4.07
N PRO A 199 19.14 2.44 3.47
CA PRO A 199 18.81 1.11 2.96
C PRO A 199 19.83 0.56 1.95
N GLY A 200 20.40 1.42 1.09
CA GLY A 200 21.40 1.03 0.10
C GLY A 200 22.77 0.67 0.68
N THR A 201 23.04 0.97 1.96
CA THR A 201 24.30 0.63 2.63
C THR A 201 24.21 -0.66 3.45
N VAL A 202 23.01 -1.21 3.61
CA VAL A 202 22.79 -2.44 4.36
C VAL A 202 23.15 -3.65 3.49
N ARG A 203 24.18 -4.39 3.93
CA ARG A 203 24.51 -5.69 3.34
C ARG A 203 23.68 -6.76 4.05
N LEU A 204 22.71 -7.35 3.34
CA LEU A 204 22.06 -8.56 3.81
C LEU A 204 23.10 -9.68 3.73
N ALA A 205 23.35 -10.38 4.84
CA ALA A 205 24.17 -11.59 4.81
C ALA A 205 23.53 -12.56 3.80
N ALA A 206 24.29 -12.97 2.80
CA ALA A 206 23.85 -14.05 1.93
C ALA A 206 23.62 -15.26 2.84
N THR A 207 22.45 -15.87 2.79
CA THR A 207 22.22 -17.17 3.42
C THR A 207 23.29 -18.09 2.83
N PRO A 208 24.18 -18.71 3.64
CA PRO A 208 25.15 -19.64 3.07
C PRO A 208 24.33 -20.71 2.33
N LEU A 209 24.55 -20.84 1.01
CA LEU A 209 24.13 -22.04 0.33
C LEU A 209 24.80 -23.17 1.11
N ALA A 210 23.98 -24.04 1.72
CA ALA A 210 24.53 -25.27 2.29
C ALA A 210 25.35 -25.93 1.18
N PRO A 211 26.62 -26.32 1.43
CA PRO A 211 27.39 -26.97 0.39
C PRO A 211 26.58 -28.18 -0.06
N ALA A 212 26.31 -28.24 -1.37
CA ALA A 212 25.68 -29.40 -1.98
C ALA A 212 26.44 -30.63 -1.48
N GLY A 213 25.73 -31.51 -0.76
CA GLY A 213 26.31 -32.60 -0.02
C GLY A 213 27.33 -33.35 -0.86
N ALA A 214 28.49 -33.59 -0.26
CA ALA A 214 29.50 -34.51 -0.81
C ALA A 214 28.77 -35.79 -1.21
N ALA A 215 28.75 -36.07 -2.51
CA ALA A 215 28.23 -37.32 -3.02
C ALA A 215 29.01 -38.45 -2.35
N SER A 216 28.35 -39.16 -1.45
CA SER A 216 28.86 -40.41 -0.90
C SER A 216 29.07 -41.36 -2.08
N THR A 217 30.31 -41.66 -2.39
CA THR A 217 30.69 -42.72 -3.29
C THR A 217 30.35 -44.06 -2.66
N ALA A 218 29.08 -44.44 -2.74
CA ALA A 218 28.69 -45.83 -2.50
C ALA A 218 29.07 -46.64 -3.72
N SER A 219 30.10 -47.47 -3.52
CA SER A 219 30.54 -48.53 -4.46
C SER A 219 29.33 -49.42 -4.84
N ILE A 220 28.86 -49.31 -6.09
CA ILE A 220 27.86 -50.24 -6.65
C ILE A 220 28.63 -51.35 -7.30
N ALA A 221 28.56 -52.52 -6.68
CA ALA A 221 28.96 -53.78 -7.25
C ALA A 221 28.19 -54.03 -8.57
N ARG A 222 28.95 -54.35 -9.60
CA ARG A 222 28.44 -54.75 -10.92
C ARG A 222 27.61 -56.03 -10.77
N ASN A 223 26.43 -56.00 -11.33
CA ASN A 223 25.75 -57.19 -11.79
C ASN A 223 25.34 -56.98 -13.25
N PRO A 224 25.81 -57.83 -14.18
CA PRO A 224 25.41 -57.76 -15.56
C PRO A 224 24.24 -58.68 -15.82
N HIS A 225 23.16 -58.19 -16.41
CA HIS A 225 22.37 -59.00 -17.38
C HIS A 225 21.14 -58.24 -17.90
N PHE A 226 21.05 -58.32 -19.25
CA PHE A 226 19.88 -58.20 -20.14
C PHE A 226 19.33 -56.80 -20.46
N ALA A 227 19.58 -56.42 -21.66
CA ALA A 227 18.95 -56.68 -22.96
C ALA A 227 18.07 -55.48 -23.42
N SER A 228 18.47 -54.96 -24.55
CA SER A 228 17.80 -54.20 -25.56
C SER A 228 16.27 -54.14 -25.56
N ALA A 229 15.73 -52.92 -25.70
CA ALA A 229 14.57 -52.71 -26.55
C ALA A 229 14.62 -51.26 -27.09
N SER A 230 14.46 -51.17 -28.39
CA SER A 230 14.59 -50.02 -29.27
C SER A 230 13.43 -49.04 -29.15
N ALA A 231 13.76 -47.78 -29.42
CA ALA A 231 13.03 -46.75 -30.17
C ALA A 231 11.51 -46.78 -30.28
N ASP A 232 10.89 -45.64 -29.93
CA ASP A 232 10.10 -44.85 -30.90
C ASP A 232 9.72 -43.54 -30.24
N ASP A 233 10.06 -42.54 -30.79
CA ASP A 233 9.58 -41.33 -31.46
C ASP A 233 8.21 -40.80 -31.04
N SER A 234 8.15 -39.47 -30.97
CA SER A 234 6.97 -38.61 -31.02
C SER A 234 6.68 -37.77 -29.78
N LEU A 235 7.32 -36.60 -29.73
CA LEU A 235 6.82 -35.44 -29.05
C LEU A 235 5.77 -34.70 -29.89
N PRO A 236 4.61 -34.33 -29.42
CA PRO A 236 3.81 -33.28 -30.06
C PRO A 236 4.16 -31.90 -29.49
N ALA A 237 4.48 -30.99 -30.38
CA ALA A 237 4.68 -29.58 -30.16
C ALA A 237 3.37 -28.91 -29.70
N LEU A 238 3.46 -28.10 -28.65
CA LEU A 238 2.39 -27.18 -28.25
C LEU A 238 2.56 -25.85 -29.01
N PRO A 239 1.46 -25.23 -29.49
CA PRO A 239 1.53 -23.96 -30.20
C PRO A 239 1.68 -22.79 -29.27
N ALA A 240 2.62 -21.90 -29.56
CA ALA A 240 2.75 -20.58 -29.02
C ALA A 240 1.54 -19.71 -29.43
N VAL A 241 0.77 -19.23 -28.46
CA VAL A 241 -0.19 -18.16 -28.69
C VAL A 241 0.30 -16.92 -27.96
N ALA A 242 1.06 -16.10 -28.69
CA ALA A 242 1.31 -14.73 -28.32
C ALA A 242 0.02 -13.91 -28.58
N ARG A 243 -0.63 -13.43 -27.54
CA ARG A 243 -1.59 -12.35 -27.62
C ARG A 243 -1.07 -11.15 -26.85
N SER A 244 -0.45 -10.24 -27.59
CA SER A 244 -0.22 -8.88 -27.18
C SER A 244 -1.58 -8.17 -27.11
N MET A 245 -2.07 -7.87 -25.93
CA MET A 245 -3.14 -6.89 -25.75
C MET A 245 -2.50 -5.55 -25.42
N SER A 246 -2.37 -4.70 -26.44
CA SER A 246 -2.11 -3.28 -26.26
C SER A 246 -3.35 -2.61 -25.67
N TYR A 247 -3.27 -2.20 -24.43
CA TYR A 247 -4.30 -1.39 -23.77
C TYR A 247 -4.01 0.07 -24.11
N ALA A 248 -4.79 0.65 -24.99
CA ALA A 248 -4.78 2.09 -25.25
C ALA A 248 -5.46 2.79 -24.06
N ALA A 249 -4.67 3.51 -23.26
CA ALA A 249 -5.19 4.35 -22.19
C ALA A 249 -5.90 5.57 -22.77
N SER A 250 -7.17 5.74 -22.44
CA SER A 250 -7.95 6.94 -22.75
C SER A 250 -7.60 8.07 -21.78
N PRO A 251 -7.26 9.29 -22.23
CA PRO A 251 -6.74 10.34 -21.36
C PRO A 251 -7.76 11.05 -20.45
N ALA A 252 -9.03 10.64 -20.45
CA ALA A 252 -10.09 11.36 -19.74
C ALA A 252 -10.37 10.88 -18.30
N ALA A 253 -9.68 9.83 -17.81
CA ALA A 253 -9.97 9.24 -16.48
C ALA A 253 -9.05 9.74 -15.35
N HIS A 254 -8.03 10.55 -15.65
CA HIS A 254 -7.01 10.94 -14.66
C HIS A 254 -7.45 12.04 -13.69
N ASP A 255 -8.39 12.91 -14.09
CA ASP A 255 -8.70 14.12 -13.29
C ASP A 255 -9.65 13.85 -12.10
N ALA A 256 -10.58 12.90 -12.22
CA ALA A 256 -11.52 12.57 -11.15
C ALA A 256 -10.90 11.69 -10.04
N THR A 257 -9.90 10.88 -10.38
CA THR A 257 -9.23 9.98 -9.43
C THR A 257 -8.24 10.75 -8.56
N ASP A 258 -7.66 11.82 -9.09
CA ASP A 258 -6.64 12.60 -8.39
C ASP A 258 -7.23 13.44 -7.24
N GLN A 259 -8.44 13.95 -7.39
CA GLN A 259 -9.14 14.66 -6.30
C GLN A 259 -9.57 13.72 -5.17
N LEU A 260 -9.88 12.45 -5.45
CA LEU A 260 -10.29 11.48 -4.44
C LEU A 260 -9.11 10.94 -3.61
N LEU A 261 -7.92 10.94 -4.17
CA LEU A 261 -6.72 10.40 -3.50
C LEU A 261 -5.91 11.46 -2.74
N ASN A 262 -6.09 12.74 -3.05
CA ASN A 262 -5.30 13.82 -2.43
C ASN A 262 -5.59 14.09 -0.94
N GLY A 263 -6.66 13.57 -0.40
CA GLY A 263 -7.01 13.70 1.03
C GLY A 263 -7.22 12.37 1.75
N ARG A 264 -6.97 11.24 1.10
CA ARG A 264 -7.23 9.92 1.68
C ARG A 264 -5.93 9.25 2.08
N GLY A 265 -5.67 9.23 3.37
CA GLY A 265 -4.82 8.25 4.01
C GLY A 265 -5.64 7.05 4.47
N LEU A 266 -5.03 6.16 5.22
CA LEU A 266 -5.70 5.01 5.84
C LEU A 266 -6.75 5.41 6.89
N TYR A 267 -6.75 6.67 7.33
CA TYR A 267 -7.66 7.23 8.33
C TYR A 267 -8.96 7.70 7.73
#